data_8db9b397b142681a906bce4d41c8b52e
#
_entry.id   8db9b397b142681a906bce4d41c8b52e
#
_cell.length_a   1.000
_cell.length_b   1.000
_cell.length_c   1.000
_cell.angle_alpha   90.00
_cell.angle_beta   90.00
_cell.angle_gamma   90.00
#
_symmetry.space_group_name_H-M   'P 1'
#
loop_
_entity.id
_entity.type
_entity.pdbx_description
1 polymer ?
#
loop_
_entity_poly.entity_id
_entity_poly.type
_entity_poly.pdbx_seq_one_letter_code
_entity_poly.pdbx_strand_id
1 'polypeptide(L)' 'MTPADLRTARKAMGMTQHQLAEALRMGAHGWQSVSRWEREGSTIPGPVQIAVECLLRGKAHA' A
#
# COMPACT_ATOMS: atom_id res chain seq x y z
N MET A 1 -9.27 -6.64 -0.33
CA MET A 1 -8.47 -5.79 -1.24
C MET A 1 -7.71 -6.66 -2.22
N THR A 2 -7.84 -6.38 -3.50
CA THR A 2 -7.08 -7.07 -4.54
C THR A 2 -5.76 -6.34 -4.80
N PRO A 3 -4.78 -7.00 -5.48
CA PRO A 3 -3.57 -6.29 -5.89
C PRO A 3 -3.85 -5.04 -6.71
N ALA A 4 -4.85 -5.06 -7.58
CA ALA A 4 -5.24 -3.88 -8.35
C ALA A 4 -5.78 -2.77 -7.45
N ASP A 5 -6.55 -3.13 -6.40
CA ASP A 5 -7.05 -2.17 -5.43
C ASP A 5 -5.91 -1.49 -4.68
N LEU A 6 -4.89 -2.26 -4.31
CA LEU A 6 -3.72 -1.72 -3.61
C LEU A 6 -3.00 -0.70 -4.49
N ARG A 7 -2.78 -1.04 -5.75
CA ARG A 7 -2.14 -0.13 -6.70
C ARG A 7 -2.97 1.14 -6.88
N THR A 8 -4.28 1.00 -7.02
CA THR A 8 -5.18 2.14 -7.19
C THR A 8 -5.14 3.06 -5.97
N ALA A 9 -5.19 2.48 -4.77
CA ALA A 9 -5.11 3.25 -3.53
C ALA A 9 -3.77 3.99 -3.42
N ARG A 10 -2.67 3.30 -3.74
CA ARG A 10 -1.34 3.91 -3.72
C ARG A 10 -1.25 5.10 -4.66
N LYS A 11 -1.72 4.94 -5.88
CA LYS A 11 -1.69 6.01 -6.88
C LYS A 11 -2.61 7.17 -6.49
N ALA A 12 -3.76 6.87 -5.90
CA ALA A 12 -4.68 7.89 -5.42
C ALA A 12 -4.04 8.75 -4.33
N MET A 13 -3.14 8.17 -3.54
CA MET A 13 -2.38 8.91 -2.53
C MET A 13 -1.14 9.62 -3.09
N GLY A 14 -0.85 9.44 -4.38
CA GLY A 14 0.33 10.04 -5.01
C GLY A 14 1.65 9.45 -4.55
N MET A 15 1.65 8.18 -4.14
CA MET A 15 2.83 7.52 -3.59
C MET A 15 3.47 6.54 -4.57
N THR A 16 4.79 6.46 -4.52
CA THR A 16 5.53 5.36 -5.14
C THR A 16 5.48 4.14 -4.22
N GLN A 17 5.94 2.98 -4.69
CA GLN A 17 6.01 1.78 -3.85
C GLN A 17 6.93 2.02 -2.65
N HIS A 18 8.04 2.72 -2.84
CA HIS A 18 8.95 3.09 -1.74
C HIS A 18 8.26 3.97 -0.72
N GLN A 19 7.52 4.97 -1.18
CA GLN A 19 6.82 5.90 -0.30
C GLN A 19 5.73 5.19 0.50
N LEU A 20 5.00 4.28 -0.13
CA LEU A 20 3.99 3.50 0.59
C LEU A 20 4.65 2.63 1.66
N ALA A 21 5.76 1.97 1.32
CA ALA A 21 6.48 1.15 2.28
C ALA A 21 6.95 1.97 3.48
N GLU A 22 7.43 3.19 3.24
CA GLU A 22 7.82 4.10 4.33
C GLU A 22 6.62 4.48 5.19
N ALA A 23 5.49 4.78 4.57
CA ALA A 23 4.27 5.12 5.29
C ALA A 23 3.78 3.97 6.15
N LEU A 24 4.01 2.73 5.70
CA LEU A 24 3.67 1.52 6.46
C LEU A 24 4.76 1.12 7.45
N ARG A 25 5.84 1.88 7.53
CA ARG A 25 6.96 1.65 8.44
C ARG A 25 7.61 0.30 8.26
N MET A 26 7.81 -0.10 7.01
CA MET A 26 8.31 -1.42 6.64
C MET A 26 9.82 -1.49 6.49
N GLY A 27 10.53 -0.38 6.65
CA GLY A 27 11.99 -0.35 6.53
C GLY A 27 12.46 -0.20 5.08
N ALA A 28 13.79 -0.23 4.91
CA ALA A 28 14.44 0.11 3.63
C ALA A 28 14.05 -0.83 2.48
N HIS A 29 13.75 -2.10 2.78
CA HIS A 29 13.41 -3.09 1.77
C HIS A 29 11.91 -3.39 1.68
N GLY A 30 11.09 -2.61 2.38
CA GLY A 30 9.65 -2.83 2.41
C GLY A 30 8.98 -2.69 1.04
N TRP A 31 9.56 -1.87 0.15
CA TRP A 31 9.03 -1.70 -1.20
C TRP A 31 8.96 -3.02 -1.98
N GLN A 32 9.83 -3.98 -1.67
CA GLN A 32 9.81 -5.30 -2.31
C GLN A 32 8.53 -6.05 -1.96
N SER A 33 8.08 -5.94 -0.71
CA SER A 33 6.82 -6.52 -0.29
C SER A 33 5.64 -5.83 -0.99
N VAL A 34 5.65 -4.50 -1.06
CA VAL A 34 4.60 -3.75 -1.75
C VAL A 34 4.54 -4.17 -3.21
N SER A 35 5.68 -4.28 -3.88
CA SER A 35 5.76 -4.74 -5.27
C SER A 35 5.15 -6.13 -5.43
N ARG A 36 5.47 -7.04 -4.50
CA ARG A 36 4.92 -8.40 -4.51
C ARG A 36 3.41 -8.40 -4.35
N TRP A 37 2.89 -7.59 -3.42
CA TRP A 37 1.46 -7.53 -3.16
C TRP A 37 0.69 -6.92 -4.33
N GLU A 38 1.32 -6.14 -5.17
CA GLU A 38 0.67 -5.55 -6.34
C GLU A 38 0.67 -6.49 -7.55
N ARG A 39 1.30 -7.66 -7.44
CA ARG A 39 1.28 -8.66 -8.50
C ARG A 39 -0.05 -9.39 -8.50
N GLU A 40 -0.55 -9.67 -9.70
CA GLU A 40 -1.76 -10.45 -9.87
C GLU A 40 -1.64 -11.81 -9.18
N GLY A 41 -2.68 -12.21 -8.47
CA GLY A 41 -2.70 -13.48 -7.75
C GLY A 41 -2.11 -13.42 -6.35
N SER A 42 -1.54 -12.29 -5.95
CA SER A 42 -0.98 -12.15 -4.60
C SER A 42 -2.06 -11.93 -3.55
N THR A 43 -1.78 -12.37 -2.32
CA THR A 43 -2.65 -12.12 -1.18
C THR A 43 -2.07 -11.01 -0.33
N ILE A 44 -2.86 -9.98 -0.06
CA ILE A 44 -2.44 -8.85 0.77
C ILE A 44 -2.79 -9.16 2.21
N PRO A 45 -1.81 -9.13 3.16
CA PRO A 45 -2.11 -9.39 4.56
C PRO A 45 -3.18 -8.44 5.10
N GLY A 46 -4.06 -8.96 5.97
CA GLY A 46 -5.14 -8.18 6.56
C GLY A 46 -4.68 -6.91 7.25
N PRO A 47 -3.66 -6.95 8.11
CA PRO A 47 -3.14 -5.73 8.75
C PRO A 47 -2.68 -4.67 7.76
N VAL A 48 -2.10 -5.09 6.62
CA VAL A 48 -1.67 -4.16 5.57
C VAL A 48 -2.89 -3.49 4.92
N GLN A 49 -3.95 -4.26 4.67
CA GLN A 49 -5.19 -3.71 4.12
C GLN A 49 -5.75 -2.62 5.01
N ILE A 50 -5.78 -2.88 6.32
CA ILE A 50 -6.28 -1.92 7.30
C ILE A 50 -5.41 -0.66 7.31
N ALA A 51 -4.09 -0.85 7.29
CA ALA A 51 -3.16 0.28 7.30
C ALA A 51 -3.32 1.15 6.04
N VAL A 52 -3.46 0.53 4.88
CA VAL A 52 -3.65 1.26 3.62
C VAL A 52 -4.97 2.03 3.64
N GLU A 53 -6.02 1.41 4.14
CA GLU A 53 -7.32 2.09 4.25
C GLU A 53 -7.24 3.29 5.19
N CYS A 54 -6.51 3.17 6.29
CA CYS A 54 -6.30 4.29 7.21
C CYS A 54 -5.52 5.42 6.55
N LEU A 55 -4.47 5.10 5.80
CA LEU A 55 -3.69 6.10 5.08
C LEU A 55 -4.54 6.82 4.04
N LEU A 56 -5.36 6.06 3.32
CA LEU A 56 -6.22 6.64 2.28
C LEU A 56 -7.23 7.61 2.88
N ARG A 57 -7.83 7.25 4.01
CA ARG A 57 -8.77 8.13 4.73
C ARG A 57 -8.06 9.37 5.27
N GLY A 58 -6.85 9.21 5.79
CA GLY A 58 -6.06 10.34 6.27
C GLY A 58 -5.75 11.33 5.14
N LYS A 59 -5.42 10.83 3.96
CA LYS A 59 -5.21 11.68 2.79
C LYS A 59 -6.49 12.41 2.38
N ALA A 60 -7.63 11.74 2.49
CA ALA A 60 -8.91 12.34 2.12
C ALA A 60 -9.29 13.51 3.04
N HIS A 61 -8.78 13.50 4.27
CA HIS A 61 -9.04 14.56 5.24
C HIS A 61 -7.95 15.63 5.26
N ALA A 62 -6.85 15.39 4.60
CA ALA A 62 -5.78 16.36 4.50
C ALA A 62 -6.09 17.37 3.39
#